data_3774dfcb9eab1a17e4b9ab1f9037feab
#
_entry.id   3774dfcb9eab1a17e4b9ab1f9037feab
#
_cell.length_a   1.000
_cell.length_b   1.000
_cell.length_c   1.000
_cell.angle_alpha   90.00
_cell.angle_beta   90.00
_cell.angle_gamma   90.00
#
_symmetry.space_group_name_H-M   'P 1'
#
loop_
_entity.id
_entity.type
_entity.pdbx_description
1 polymer ?
#
loop_
_entity_poly.entity_id
_entity_poly.type
_entity_poly.pdbx_seq_one_letter_code
_entity_poly.pdbx_strand_id
1 'polypeptide(L)'
;MRPTFLSDRRATRRGVLLAASIACGGFAAAVHAQSVVTLYGTIDTSIEVTNPGSSWTPRMDSGAYRGSRFGLRGAEPLSSDTRLLFDLESGFSSADGTFATANTIFNRQAWIGLGAPWGEVRMGRQYSPIYIPFKGQLDAFGAGTIASGLNNLSKITPYTDNGIAWLSPDIHGFSTTLMLALRDSGDGNGLSGSYETFAYHNGPFRISYAHQQTNGSGALRSNLGGVSYRVGKATAFVAFFNGDGGSPRYHDDGLSVSMRYAVSSRLRASLGYTYARDRSGGDDDADQFSVACEYDVSPKLLLYASGAMLRNRGDATFTLRGVNVAGIPAAYPGAPVRGVQVGMIEQF
;
A
#
# COMPACT_ATOMS: atom_id res chain seq x y z
N MET A 1 82.18 -61.06 -29.29
CA MET A 1 82.50 -59.72 -29.80
C MET A 1 81.23 -58.87 -29.76
N ARG A 2 81.10 -57.91 -28.89
CA ARG A 2 80.00 -56.99 -28.74
C ARG A 2 80.50 -55.59 -29.03
N PRO A 3 79.70 -54.72 -29.59
CA PRO A 3 79.80 -53.32 -29.27
C PRO A 3 78.53 -52.82 -28.61
N THR A 4 78.70 -52.04 -27.56
CA THR A 4 77.80 -51.28 -26.77
C THR A 4 77.35 -50.03 -27.54
N PHE A 5 76.04 -49.75 -27.52
CA PHE A 5 75.48 -48.45 -27.90
C PHE A 5 74.87 -47.75 -26.63
N LEU A 6 75.50 -46.65 -26.29
CA LEU A 6 74.95 -45.69 -25.34
C LEU A 6 73.97 -44.74 -26.10
N SER A 7 72.71 -44.70 -25.74
CA SER A 7 71.74 -43.75 -26.26
C SER A 7 71.47 -42.66 -25.23
N ASP A 8 71.62 -41.48 -25.65
CA ASP A 8 71.49 -40.22 -24.98
C ASP A 8 70.03 -39.96 -24.58
N ARG A 9 69.77 -39.80 -23.28
CA ARG A 9 68.44 -39.47 -22.73
C ARG A 9 68.41 -38.05 -22.15
N ARG A 10 68.51 -37.03 -23.02
CA ARG A 10 68.42 -35.62 -22.52
C ARG A 10 67.54 -34.69 -23.35
N ALA A 11 66.50 -35.14 -24.02
CA ALA A 11 65.68 -34.28 -24.86
C ALA A 11 64.19 -34.29 -24.58
N THR A 12 63.69 -34.82 -23.43
CA THR A 12 62.26 -34.95 -23.20
C THR A 12 61.75 -34.29 -21.88
N ARG A 13 62.48 -33.39 -21.24
CA ARG A 13 62.06 -32.74 -20.03
C ARG A 13 61.72 -31.26 -20.18
N ARG A 14 61.78 -30.64 -21.35
CA ARG A 14 61.39 -29.22 -21.54
C ARG A 14 60.01 -28.98 -22.20
N GLY A 15 59.33 -30.02 -22.66
CA GLY A 15 58.04 -29.92 -23.34
C GLY A 15 56.82 -30.07 -22.45
N VAL A 16 56.95 -30.51 -21.19
CA VAL A 16 55.81 -30.81 -20.30
C VAL A 16 55.49 -29.67 -19.31
N LEU A 17 56.41 -28.70 -19.17
CA LEU A 17 56.20 -27.58 -18.24
C LEU A 17 55.47 -26.35 -18.85
N LEU A 18 55.21 -26.33 -20.16
CA LEU A 18 54.52 -25.22 -20.84
C LEU A 18 53.02 -25.48 -21.07
N ALA A 19 52.55 -26.72 -20.90
CA ALA A 19 51.13 -27.09 -21.06
C ALA A 19 50.32 -27.02 -19.76
N ALA A 20 50.96 -26.86 -18.59
CA ALA A 20 50.29 -26.79 -17.30
C ALA A 20 49.93 -25.35 -16.85
N SER A 21 50.42 -24.32 -17.57
CA SER A 21 50.22 -22.90 -17.18
C SER A 21 49.01 -22.21 -17.82
N ILE A 22 48.28 -22.87 -18.72
CA ILE A 22 47.14 -22.31 -19.45
C ILE A 22 45.78 -22.76 -18.85
N ALA A 23 45.78 -23.71 -17.92
CA ALA A 23 44.55 -24.24 -17.33
C ALA A 23 44.05 -23.51 -16.03
N CYS A 24 44.79 -22.51 -15.52
CA CYS A 24 44.44 -21.76 -14.32
C CYS A 24 43.93 -20.32 -14.58
N GLY A 25 43.70 -19.93 -15.83
CA GLY A 25 43.36 -18.56 -16.22
C GLY A 25 41.90 -18.40 -16.71
N GLY A 26 40.89 -18.97 -16.05
CA GLY A 26 39.53 -18.89 -16.59
C GLY A 26 38.37 -19.10 -15.63
N PHE A 27 38.59 -19.17 -14.35
CA PHE A 27 37.49 -18.94 -13.40
C PHE A 27 37.42 -17.45 -13.08
N ALA A 28 36.90 -16.66 -14.03
CA ALA A 28 36.24 -15.42 -13.66
C ALA A 28 35.15 -15.85 -12.68
N ALA A 29 35.36 -15.59 -11.40
CA ALA A 29 34.32 -15.67 -10.40
C ALA A 29 33.22 -14.78 -10.94
N ALA A 30 32.14 -15.38 -11.47
CA ALA A 30 30.91 -14.69 -11.71
C ALA A 30 30.54 -14.14 -10.32
N VAL A 31 30.70 -12.83 -10.15
CA VAL A 31 30.14 -12.11 -9.00
C VAL A 31 28.63 -12.31 -9.14
N HIS A 32 28.12 -13.39 -8.57
CA HIS A 32 26.69 -13.58 -8.43
C HIS A 32 26.23 -12.46 -7.52
N ALA A 33 25.61 -11.46 -8.12
CA ALA A 33 24.89 -10.45 -7.36
C ALA A 33 23.90 -11.22 -6.47
N GLN A 34 24.08 -11.10 -5.17
CA GLN A 34 23.39 -11.92 -4.18
C GLN A 34 21.91 -11.56 -4.19
N SER A 35 21.05 -12.54 -4.49
CA SER A 35 19.61 -12.40 -4.34
C SER A 35 19.29 -12.07 -2.89
N VAL A 36 18.56 -10.99 -2.64
CA VAL A 36 18.20 -10.55 -1.29
C VAL A 36 16.72 -10.83 -1.07
N VAL A 37 16.43 -11.67 -0.09
CA VAL A 37 15.07 -11.88 0.42
C VAL A 37 14.98 -11.25 1.80
N THR A 38 13.99 -10.37 1.99
CA THR A 38 13.77 -9.65 3.24
C THR A 38 12.44 -10.07 3.84
N LEU A 39 12.46 -10.55 5.08
CA LEU A 39 11.27 -10.66 5.93
C LEU A 39 10.99 -9.26 6.51
N TYR A 40 9.74 -8.84 6.47
CA TYR A 40 9.29 -7.58 7.04
C TYR A 40 7.90 -7.71 7.64
N GLY A 41 7.52 -6.78 8.51
CA GLY A 41 6.18 -6.78 9.07
C GLY A 41 5.82 -5.54 9.84
N THR A 42 4.56 -5.51 10.23
CA THR A 42 3.95 -4.47 11.06
C THR A 42 2.92 -5.12 11.97
N ILE A 43 3.00 -4.82 13.25
CA ILE A 43 1.95 -5.15 14.23
C ILE A 43 1.30 -3.83 14.62
N ASP A 44 0.01 -3.70 14.38
CA ASP A 44 -0.79 -2.51 14.67
C ASP A 44 -1.98 -2.95 15.53
N THR A 45 -2.00 -2.53 16.78
CA THR A 45 -3.04 -2.89 17.74
C THR A 45 -3.57 -1.64 18.44
N SER A 46 -4.89 -1.55 18.57
CA SER A 46 -5.55 -0.42 19.21
C SER A 46 -6.76 -0.82 20.03
N ILE A 47 -7.12 0.07 20.94
CA ILE A 47 -8.41 0.08 21.63
C ILE A 47 -9.22 1.23 21.04
N GLU A 48 -10.42 0.93 20.58
CA GLU A 48 -11.39 1.88 20.09
C GLU A 48 -12.62 1.87 20.98
N VAL A 49 -13.16 3.05 21.25
CA VAL A 49 -14.45 3.23 21.95
C VAL A 49 -15.31 4.10 21.06
N THR A 50 -16.34 3.51 20.47
CA THR A 50 -17.23 4.17 19.50
C THR A 50 -18.67 4.13 19.95
N ASN A 51 -19.36 5.27 19.80
CA ASN A 51 -20.81 5.39 19.91
C ASN A 51 -21.40 5.52 18.49
N PRO A 52 -22.13 4.50 18.00
CA PRO A 52 -22.71 4.51 16.66
C PRO A 52 -24.09 5.21 16.60
N GLY A 53 -24.43 6.03 17.57
CA GLY A 53 -25.77 6.66 17.73
C GLY A 53 -26.64 5.98 18.79
N SER A 54 -26.09 5.04 19.55
CA SER A 54 -26.79 4.33 20.65
C SER A 54 -25.96 4.35 21.93
N SER A 55 -25.13 3.35 22.15
CA SER A 55 -24.28 3.21 23.35
C SER A 55 -22.80 3.18 22.99
N TRP A 56 -21.94 3.54 23.93
CA TRP A 56 -20.50 3.42 23.78
C TRP A 56 -20.08 1.95 23.81
N THR A 57 -19.38 1.52 22.79
CA THR A 57 -18.91 0.15 22.59
C THR A 57 -17.40 0.15 22.51
N PRO A 58 -16.69 -0.42 23.52
CA PRO A 58 -15.26 -0.63 23.44
C PRO A 58 -14.93 -1.89 22.63
N ARG A 59 -13.83 -1.86 21.88
CA ARG A 59 -13.27 -3.03 21.18
C ARG A 59 -11.75 -2.93 21.06
N MET A 60 -11.12 -4.08 20.87
CA MET A 60 -9.73 -4.16 20.43
C MET A 60 -9.70 -4.35 18.92
N ASP A 61 -8.90 -3.53 18.23
CA ASP A 61 -8.74 -3.57 16.79
C ASP A 61 -7.33 -3.97 16.41
N SER A 62 -7.20 -4.69 15.31
CA SER A 62 -5.94 -5.00 14.66
C SER A 62 -5.85 -4.31 13.31
N GLY A 63 -4.77 -3.55 13.11
CA GLY A 63 -4.51 -2.95 11.81
C GLY A 63 -5.35 -1.72 11.48
N ALA A 64 -5.84 -1.01 12.48
CA ALA A 64 -6.71 0.16 12.28
C ALA A 64 -6.01 1.31 11.53
N TYR A 65 -4.71 1.54 11.79
CA TYR A 65 -3.95 2.59 11.14
C TYR A 65 -3.16 2.09 9.92
N ARG A 66 -2.36 1.02 10.08
CA ARG A 66 -1.43 0.57 9.03
C ARG A 66 -1.66 -0.85 8.54
N GLY A 67 -2.55 -1.59 9.15
CA GLY A 67 -2.80 -2.99 8.84
C GLY A 67 -1.70 -3.91 9.36
N SER A 68 -2.03 -4.77 10.36
CA SER A 68 -1.12 -5.80 10.82
C SER A 68 -0.83 -6.78 9.70
N ARG A 69 0.46 -7.03 9.43
CA ARG A 69 0.91 -7.85 8.32
C ARG A 69 2.34 -8.34 8.49
N PHE A 70 2.67 -9.40 7.80
CA PHE A 70 4.05 -9.83 7.56
C PHE A 70 4.22 -10.21 6.09
N GLY A 71 5.44 -10.18 5.58
CA GLY A 71 5.69 -10.49 4.18
C GLY A 71 7.14 -10.84 3.89
N LEU A 72 7.33 -11.42 2.72
CA LEU A 72 8.61 -11.71 2.10
C LEU A 72 8.69 -10.94 0.78
N ARG A 73 9.71 -10.14 0.62
CA ARG A 73 10.01 -9.46 -0.64
C ARG A 73 11.43 -9.75 -1.08
N GLY A 74 11.62 -9.88 -2.37
CA GLY A 74 12.92 -10.15 -2.91
C GLY A 74 13.21 -9.40 -4.19
N ALA A 75 14.52 -9.28 -4.46
CA ALA A 75 15.05 -8.76 -5.69
C ALA A 75 16.22 -9.63 -6.14
N GLU A 76 16.17 -10.10 -7.38
CA GLU A 76 17.23 -10.87 -8.03
C GLU A 76 17.73 -10.11 -9.25
N PRO A 77 18.99 -9.66 -9.30
CA PRO A 77 19.57 -9.05 -10.48
C PRO A 77 19.63 -10.04 -11.63
N LEU A 78 19.06 -9.66 -12.78
CA LEU A 78 19.12 -10.44 -14.02
C LEU A 78 20.20 -9.89 -14.97
N SER A 79 20.46 -8.59 -14.90
CA SER A 79 21.53 -7.89 -15.62
C SER A 79 21.97 -6.66 -14.83
N SER A 80 22.80 -5.79 -15.44
CA SER A 80 23.28 -4.54 -14.83
C SER A 80 22.16 -3.59 -14.40
N ASP A 81 21.02 -3.62 -15.10
CA ASP A 81 19.93 -2.67 -14.98
C ASP A 81 18.54 -3.31 -14.92
N THR A 82 18.46 -4.64 -14.95
CA THR A 82 17.20 -5.40 -14.87
C THR A 82 17.22 -6.35 -13.69
N ARG A 83 16.10 -6.41 -12.96
CA ARG A 83 15.92 -7.27 -11.79
C ARG A 83 14.55 -7.92 -11.79
N LEU A 84 14.49 -9.16 -11.34
CA LEU A 84 13.29 -9.85 -10.96
C LEU A 84 12.89 -9.39 -9.55
N LEU A 85 11.62 -9.13 -9.35
CA LEU A 85 11.06 -8.65 -8.09
C LEU A 85 9.89 -9.54 -7.67
N PHE A 86 9.66 -9.70 -6.39
CA PHE A 86 8.44 -10.32 -5.88
C PHE A 86 8.07 -9.75 -4.51
N ASP A 87 6.78 -9.84 -4.16
CA ASP A 87 6.27 -9.52 -2.84
C ASP A 87 5.11 -10.48 -2.50
N LEU A 88 5.23 -11.12 -1.33
CA LEU A 88 4.22 -11.98 -0.74
C LEU A 88 3.87 -11.41 0.63
N GLU A 89 2.66 -10.84 0.79
CA GLU A 89 2.24 -10.15 2.01
C GLU A 89 0.92 -10.71 2.54
N SER A 90 0.93 -11.13 3.80
CA SER A 90 -0.20 -11.65 4.56
C SER A 90 -0.65 -10.64 5.61
N GLY A 91 -1.93 -10.32 5.65
CA GLY A 91 -2.55 -9.61 6.75
C GLY A 91 -3.01 -10.57 7.84
N PHE A 92 -2.90 -10.15 9.10
CA PHE A 92 -3.37 -10.91 10.24
C PHE A 92 -4.04 -10.00 11.28
N SER A 93 -4.78 -10.61 12.19
CA SER A 93 -5.35 -9.95 13.35
C SER A 93 -4.44 -10.14 14.56
N SER A 94 -3.90 -9.06 15.10
CA SER A 94 -3.15 -9.08 16.36
C SER A 94 -4.06 -9.24 17.59
N ALA A 95 -5.39 -9.13 17.42
CA ALA A 95 -6.34 -9.28 18.51
C ALA A 95 -6.64 -10.76 18.84
N ASP A 96 -6.60 -11.65 17.81
CA ASP A 96 -6.97 -13.07 17.96
C ASP A 96 -6.05 -14.04 17.21
N GLY A 97 -5.04 -13.54 16.46
CA GLY A 97 -4.07 -14.38 15.74
C GLY A 97 -4.55 -14.95 14.40
N THR A 98 -5.75 -14.62 13.94
CA THR A 98 -6.31 -15.14 12.69
C THR A 98 -5.77 -14.41 11.46
N PHE A 99 -5.92 -14.99 10.24
CA PHE A 99 -5.70 -14.25 9.00
C PHE A 99 -6.74 -13.14 8.84
N ALA A 100 -6.32 -11.98 8.33
CA ALA A 100 -7.23 -10.86 8.08
C ALA A 100 -8.33 -11.16 7.04
N THR A 101 -8.12 -12.18 6.20
CA THR A 101 -9.13 -12.74 5.31
C THR A 101 -9.12 -14.25 5.48
N ALA A 102 -10.26 -14.82 5.84
CA ALA A 102 -10.40 -16.26 6.07
C ALA A 102 -9.93 -17.06 4.85
N ASN A 103 -9.18 -18.13 5.09
CA ASN A 103 -8.66 -19.06 4.08
C ASN A 103 -7.75 -18.42 2.99
N THR A 104 -7.20 -17.23 3.23
CA THR A 104 -6.34 -16.55 2.27
C THR A 104 -5.05 -16.10 2.94
N ILE A 105 -3.95 -16.83 2.66
CA ILE A 105 -2.66 -16.55 3.29
C ILE A 105 -2.04 -15.22 2.78
N PHE A 106 -2.05 -14.97 1.47
CA PHE A 106 -1.47 -13.73 0.89
C PHE A 106 -2.58 -12.79 0.42
N ASN A 107 -3.44 -12.39 1.34
CA ASN A 107 -4.62 -11.56 1.05
C ASN A 107 -4.28 -10.11 0.69
N ARG A 108 -3.02 -9.68 0.84
CA ARG A 108 -2.59 -8.30 0.57
C ARG A 108 -1.79 -8.20 -0.72
N GLN A 109 -0.69 -8.93 -0.84
CA GLN A 109 0.15 -8.95 -2.04
C GLN A 109 0.64 -10.37 -2.32
N ALA A 110 0.60 -10.76 -3.60
CA ALA A 110 1.15 -12.00 -4.14
C ALA A 110 1.45 -11.77 -5.62
N TRP A 111 2.62 -11.19 -5.90
CA TRP A 111 3.00 -10.80 -7.26
C TRP A 111 4.48 -11.05 -7.54
N ILE A 112 4.78 -11.18 -8.84
CA ILE A 112 6.11 -11.21 -9.41
C ILE A 112 6.22 -10.10 -10.46
N GLY A 113 7.42 -9.52 -10.66
CA GLY A 113 7.61 -8.43 -11.58
C GLY A 113 9.03 -8.29 -12.11
N LEU A 114 9.17 -7.44 -13.12
CA LEU A 114 10.45 -7.02 -13.70
C LEU A 114 10.61 -5.52 -13.53
N GLY A 115 11.73 -5.11 -12.95
CA GLY A 115 12.13 -3.71 -12.80
C GLY A 115 13.34 -3.40 -13.67
N ALA A 116 13.28 -2.27 -14.40
CA ALA A 116 14.32 -1.81 -15.32
C ALA A 116 14.25 -0.26 -15.47
N PRO A 117 15.16 0.40 -16.23
CA PRO A 117 15.13 1.85 -16.43
C PRO A 117 13.81 2.41 -17.00
N TRP A 118 13.05 1.59 -17.73
CA TRP A 118 11.73 1.95 -18.25
C TRP A 118 10.61 1.85 -17.20
N GLY A 119 10.93 1.48 -15.96
CA GLY A 119 9.97 1.30 -14.87
C GLY A 119 9.85 -0.15 -14.43
N GLU A 120 8.67 -0.51 -13.92
CA GLU A 120 8.40 -1.82 -13.35
C GLU A 120 7.08 -2.39 -13.88
N VAL A 121 7.08 -3.67 -14.30
CA VAL A 121 5.86 -4.43 -14.61
C VAL A 121 5.67 -5.50 -13.55
N ARG A 122 4.45 -5.58 -13.00
CA ARG A 122 4.04 -6.57 -11.97
C ARG A 122 2.85 -7.36 -12.45
N MET A 123 2.81 -8.64 -12.07
CA MET A 123 1.68 -9.54 -12.34
C MET A 123 1.30 -10.28 -11.05
N GLY A 124 0.01 -10.28 -10.72
CA GLY A 124 -0.56 -10.94 -9.54
C GLY A 124 -1.44 -10.01 -8.70
N ARG A 125 -1.76 -10.48 -7.48
CA ARG A 125 -2.52 -9.70 -6.50
C ARG A 125 -1.65 -8.60 -5.90
N GLN A 126 -2.14 -7.36 -5.94
CA GLN A 126 -1.39 -6.20 -5.48
C GLN A 126 -2.31 -5.04 -5.07
N TYR A 127 -1.72 -4.00 -4.48
CA TYR A 127 -2.47 -2.76 -4.24
C TYR A 127 -3.00 -2.20 -5.55
N SER A 128 -4.26 -1.77 -5.53
CA SER A 128 -4.80 -1.00 -6.65
C SER A 128 -4.11 0.36 -6.74
N PRO A 129 -3.87 0.91 -7.94
CA PRO A 129 -3.22 2.20 -8.12
C PRO A 129 -3.89 3.35 -7.37
N ILE A 130 -5.22 3.38 -7.25
CA ILE A 130 -5.96 4.42 -6.52
C ILE A 130 -5.67 4.40 -5.01
N TYR A 131 -5.32 3.23 -4.45
CA TYR A 131 -5.02 3.11 -3.02
C TYR A 131 -3.67 3.74 -2.64
N ILE A 132 -2.72 3.86 -3.57
CA ILE A 132 -1.36 4.36 -3.30
C ILE A 132 -1.38 5.84 -2.87
N PRO A 133 -1.94 6.80 -3.64
CA PRO A 133 -2.05 8.19 -3.20
C PRO A 133 -2.99 8.35 -1.99
N PHE A 134 -4.05 7.54 -1.92
CA PHE A 134 -4.98 7.51 -0.81
C PHE A 134 -4.26 7.26 0.53
N LYS A 135 -3.37 6.27 0.59
CA LYS A 135 -2.72 5.80 1.82
C LYS A 135 -1.79 6.83 2.50
N GLY A 136 -1.33 7.88 1.85
CA GLY A 136 -0.34 8.73 2.52
C GLY A 136 -0.09 10.10 1.92
N GLN A 137 -0.82 10.49 0.87
CA GLN A 137 -0.55 11.72 0.14
C GLN A 137 -1.71 12.72 0.19
N LEU A 138 -2.92 12.28 0.50
CA LEU A 138 -4.15 13.04 0.30
C LEU A 138 -4.87 13.43 1.58
N ASP A 139 -4.50 12.89 2.74
CA ASP A 139 -4.97 13.38 4.03
C ASP A 139 -3.89 13.34 5.11
N ALA A 140 -4.14 14.10 6.18
CA ALA A 140 -3.23 14.20 7.32
C ALA A 140 -3.19 12.92 8.17
N PHE A 141 -4.12 11.99 7.99
CA PHE A 141 -4.30 10.78 8.78
C PHE A 141 -3.78 9.52 8.07
N GLY A 142 -3.29 9.67 6.81
CA GLY A 142 -2.70 8.59 6.03
C GLY A 142 -3.68 7.48 5.66
N ALA A 143 -4.95 7.84 5.45
CA ALA A 143 -6.08 6.93 5.19
C ALA A 143 -6.28 5.86 6.28
N GLY A 144 -5.75 6.10 7.48
CA GLY A 144 -5.82 5.17 8.61
C GLY A 144 -6.47 5.79 9.83
N THR A 145 -6.76 4.97 10.82
CA THR A 145 -7.54 5.27 12.03
C THR A 145 -8.95 5.75 11.74
N ILE A 146 -9.75 5.83 12.77
CA ILE A 146 -11.11 6.40 12.69
C ILE A 146 -11.12 7.87 12.28
N ALA A 147 -9.96 8.55 12.35
CA ALA A 147 -9.85 9.99 12.04
C ALA A 147 -9.78 10.29 10.53
N SER A 148 -9.49 9.32 9.66
CA SER A 148 -9.50 9.58 8.22
C SER A 148 -10.92 9.69 7.66
N GLY A 149 -11.43 10.91 7.54
CA GLY A 149 -12.72 11.15 6.88
C GLY A 149 -12.69 10.72 5.41
N LEU A 150 -11.55 10.85 4.74
CA LEU A 150 -11.36 10.32 3.39
C LEU A 150 -11.56 8.80 3.35
N ASN A 151 -11.02 8.04 4.32
CA ASN A 151 -11.26 6.60 4.41
C ASN A 151 -12.73 6.27 4.73
N ASN A 152 -13.37 7.04 5.59
CA ASN A 152 -14.71 6.73 6.08
C ASN A 152 -15.82 7.08 5.09
N LEU A 153 -15.62 8.12 4.27
CA LEU A 153 -16.65 8.68 3.39
C LEU A 153 -16.42 8.37 1.90
N SER A 154 -15.21 7.99 1.47
CA SER A 154 -14.98 7.56 0.09
C SER A 154 -15.07 6.03 -0.07
N LYS A 155 -15.28 5.59 -1.31
CA LYS A 155 -15.32 4.16 -1.65
C LYS A 155 -14.31 3.86 -2.75
N ILE A 156 -13.33 3.02 -2.40
CA ILE A 156 -12.29 2.54 -3.32
C ILE A 156 -12.03 1.05 -3.10
N THR A 157 -11.41 0.40 -4.08
CA THR A 157 -10.95 -0.98 -3.97
C THR A 157 -9.46 -0.97 -3.61
N PRO A 158 -9.04 -1.41 -2.40
CA PRO A 158 -7.64 -1.30 -1.99
C PRO A 158 -6.71 -2.34 -2.62
N TYR A 159 -7.23 -3.50 -3.02
CA TYR A 159 -6.47 -4.61 -3.62
C TYR A 159 -7.14 -5.08 -4.90
N THR A 160 -6.33 -5.60 -5.82
CA THR A 160 -6.79 -6.12 -7.11
C THR A 160 -6.16 -7.48 -7.37
N ASP A 161 -6.99 -8.47 -7.69
CA ASP A 161 -6.57 -9.79 -8.13
C ASP A 161 -6.29 -9.79 -9.63
N ASN A 162 -5.46 -10.71 -10.09
CA ASN A 162 -5.14 -10.92 -11.51
C ASN A 162 -4.68 -9.63 -12.22
N GLY A 163 -4.01 -8.74 -11.45
CA GLY A 163 -3.57 -7.44 -11.94
C GLY A 163 -2.28 -7.55 -12.75
N ILE A 164 -2.24 -6.84 -13.88
CA ILE A 164 -1.03 -6.54 -14.63
C ILE A 164 -0.84 -5.04 -14.54
N ALA A 165 0.22 -4.60 -13.87
CA ALA A 165 0.51 -3.20 -13.62
C ALA A 165 1.83 -2.78 -14.24
N TRP A 166 1.88 -1.57 -14.81
CA TRP A 166 3.10 -0.87 -15.14
C TRP A 166 3.24 0.38 -14.28
N LEU A 167 4.38 0.50 -13.62
CA LEU A 167 4.78 1.65 -12.82
C LEU A 167 5.91 2.36 -13.56
N SER A 168 5.70 3.62 -13.92
CA SER A 168 6.74 4.42 -14.58
C SER A 168 7.91 4.69 -13.64
N PRO A 169 9.10 4.96 -14.18
CA PRO A 169 10.11 5.68 -13.41
C PRO A 169 9.62 7.08 -13.03
N ASP A 170 10.27 7.69 -12.05
CA ASP A 170 10.11 9.12 -11.79
C ASP A 170 10.85 9.91 -12.88
N ILE A 171 10.12 10.77 -13.59
CA ILE A 171 10.66 11.63 -14.65
C ILE A 171 10.45 13.07 -14.24
N HIS A 172 11.46 13.70 -13.65
CA HIS A 172 11.41 15.07 -13.16
C HIS A 172 10.24 15.35 -12.19
N GLY A 173 9.96 14.39 -11.32
CA GLY A 173 8.86 14.45 -10.35
C GLY A 173 7.53 13.91 -10.86
N PHE A 174 7.40 13.55 -12.14
CA PHE A 174 6.21 12.91 -12.68
C PHE A 174 6.32 11.39 -12.60
N SER A 175 5.25 10.74 -12.17
CA SER A 175 5.11 9.29 -12.19
C SER A 175 3.67 8.89 -12.49
N THR A 176 3.50 7.70 -13.07
CA THR A 176 2.20 7.11 -13.35
C THR A 176 2.19 5.61 -13.01
N THR A 177 1.03 5.10 -12.65
CA THR A 177 0.78 3.66 -12.55
C THR A 177 -0.45 3.33 -13.35
N LEU A 178 -0.34 2.38 -14.26
CA LEU A 178 -1.44 1.86 -15.06
C LEU A 178 -1.63 0.39 -14.74
N MET A 179 -2.87 -0.05 -14.50
CA MET A 179 -3.15 -1.46 -14.20
C MET A 179 -4.45 -1.91 -14.85
N LEU A 180 -4.39 -3.10 -15.44
CA LEU A 180 -5.54 -3.87 -15.88
C LEU A 180 -5.68 -5.12 -15.01
N ALA A 181 -6.90 -5.46 -14.63
CA ALA A 181 -7.20 -6.70 -13.92
C ALA A 181 -8.01 -7.63 -14.82
N LEU A 182 -7.56 -8.85 -14.93
CA LEU A 182 -8.24 -9.89 -15.70
C LEU A 182 -9.35 -10.52 -14.87
N ARG A 183 -10.38 -11.07 -15.50
CA ARG A 183 -11.38 -11.89 -14.83
C ARG A 183 -10.83 -13.25 -14.49
N ASP A 184 -11.39 -13.90 -13.46
CA ASP A 184 -11.16 -15.32 -13.22
C ASP A 184 -11.75 -16.16 -14.37
N SER A 185 -11.16 -17.31 -14.60
CA SER A 185 -11.53 -18.20 -15.72
C SER A 185 -13.01 -18.65 -15.71
N GLY A 186 -13.67 -18.58 -14.53
CA GLY A 186 -15.09 -18.90 -14.35
C GLY A 186 -16.04 -17.74 -14.62
N ASP A 187 -15.54 -16.48 -14.65
CA ASP A 187 -16.37 -15.27 -14.73
C ASP A 187 -16.55 -14.72 -16.16
N GLY A 188 -16.16 -15.49 -17.16
CA GLY A 188 -16.20 -15.11 -18.57
C GLY A 188 -14.98 -14.31 -19.03
N ASN A 189 -15.01 -13.85 -20.28
CA ASN A 189 -13.90 -13.13 -20.90
C ASN A 189 -13.90 -11.62 -20.54
N GLY A 190 -12.72 -11.01 -20.51
CA GLY A 190 -12.55 -9.57 -20.42
C GLY A 190 -11.85 -9.10 -19.14
N LEU A 191 -12.02 -7.82 -18.81
CA LEU A 191 -11.39 -7.18 -17.65
C LEU A 191 -12.34 -7.18 -16.45
N SER A 192 -11.82 -7.48 -15.28
CA SER A 192 -12.49 -7.24 -14.01
C SER A 192 -12.30 -5.79 -13.52
N GLY A 193 -11.30 -5.06 -14.05
CA GLY A 193 -11.11 -3.65 -13.73
C GLY A 193 -9.96 -2.99 -14.50
N SER A 194 -9.97 -1.66 -14.48
CA SER A 194 -8.87 -0.80 -14.92
C SER A 194 -8.60 0.29 -13.87
N TYR A 195 -7.33 0.67 -13.73
CA TYR A 195 -6.87 1.60 -12.72
C TYR A 195 -5.73 2.44 -13.26
N GLU A 196 -5.77 3.72 -13.00
CA GLU A 196 -4.69 4.64 -13.34
C GLU A 196 -4.42 5.65 -12.22
N THR A 197 -3.15 6.01 -12.08
CA THR A 197 -2.72 7.05 -11.14
C THR A 197 -1.67 7.93 -11.81
N PHE A 198 -1.82 9.23 -11.66
CA PHE A 198 -0.87 10.24 -12.09
C PHE A 198 -0.43 11.04 -10.87
N ALA A 199 0.85 11.22 -10.69
CA ALA A 199 1.40 11.97 -9.58
C ALA A 199 2.52 12.91 -10.05
N TYR A 200 2.62 14.05 -9.39
CA TYR A 200 3.72 14.98 -9.55
C TYR A 200 4.17 15.50 -8.20
N HIS A 201 5.47 15.59 -8.00
CA HIS A 201 6.05 16.23 -6.84
C HIS A 201 7.20 17.17 -7.22
N ASN A 202 7.28 18.30 -6.51
CA ASN A 202 8.41 19.22 -6.61
C ASN A 202 8.62 19.91 -5.25
N GLY A 203 9.70 19.55 -4.59
CA GLY A 203 10.02 20.04 -3.26
C GLY A 203 8.88 19.80 -2.24
N PRO A 204 8.26 20.86 -1.70
CA PRO A 204 7.17 20.76 -0.74
C PRO A 204 5.81 20.43 -1.36
N PHE A 205 5.65 20.57 -2.66
CA PHE A 205 4.40 20.42 -3.40
C PHE A 205 4.22 18.98 -3.89
N ARG A 206 3.02 18.45 -3.74
CA ARG A 206 2.58 17.16 -4.30
C ARG A 206 1.18 17.31 -4.84
N ILE A 207 0.90 16.69 -5.99
CA ILE A 207 -0.43 16.50 -6.55
C ILE A 207 -0.56 15.07 -7.04
N SER A 208 -1.74 14.49 -6.87
CA SER A 208 -2.06 13.15 -7.37
C SER A 208 -3.49 13.12 -7.86
N TYR A 209 -3.71 12.33 -8.91
CA TYR A 209 -5.03 11.94 -9.38
C TYR A 209 -5.04 10.45 -9.63
N ALA A 210 -6.12 9.79 -9.27
CA ALA A 210 -6.31 8.37 -9.50
C ALA A 210 -7.75 8.08 -9.92
N HIS A 211 -7.90 7.14 -10.84
CA HIS A 211 -9.17 6.61 -11.29
C HIS A 211 -9.19 5.08 -11.12
N GLN A 212 -10.35 4.55 -10.82
CA GLN A 212 -10.63 3.12 -10.92
C GLN A 212 -11.99 2.88 -11.58
N GLN A 213 -12.06 1.80 -12.32
CA GLN A 213 -13.31 1.20 -12.75
C GLN A 213 -13.23 -0.31 -12.55
N THR A 214 -14.12 -0.86 -11.73
CA THR A 214 -14.33 -2.31 -11.63
C THR A 214 -15.55 -2.71 -12.44
N ASN A 215 -15.59 -3.97 -12.88
CA ASN A 215 -16.66 -4.53 -13.71
C ASN A 215 -17.31 -5.73 -13.00
N GLY A 216 -18.52 -6.10 -13.37
CA GLY A 216 -19.27 -7.23 -12.78
C GLY A 216 -20.29 -6.79 -11.73
N SER A 217 -20.72 -7.72 -10.89
CA SER A 217 -21.65 -7.42 -9.80
C SER A 217 -20.95 -6.53 -8.77
N GLY A 218 -21.58 -5.40 -8.41
CA GLY A 218 -20.95 -4.40 -7.54
C GLY A 218 -19.89 -3.54 -8.24
N ALA A 219 -19.98 -3.39 -9.58
CA ALA A 219 -19.12 -2.50 -10.35
C ALA A 219 -19.05 -1.10 -9.69
N LEU A 220 -17.83 -0.57 -9.55
CA LEU A 220 -17.56 0.69 -8.89
C LEU A 220 -16.65 1.55 -9.77
N ARG A 221 -17.07 2.76 -10.04
CA ARG A 221 -16.22 3.80 -10.61
C ARG A 221 -15.89 4.81 -9.52
N SER A 222 -14.61 5.11 -9.33
CA SER A 222 -14.19 6.12 -8.37
C SER A 222 -13.06 6.97 -8.92
N ASN A 223 -13.09 8.25 -8.57
CA ASN A 223 -12.01 9.20 -8.81
C ASN A 223 -11.55 9.77 -7.47
N LEU A 224 -10.27 9.97 -7.35
CA LEU A 224 -9.63 10.54 -6.18
C LEU A 224 -8.51 11.47 -6.66
N GLY A 225 -8.53 12.70 -6.22
CA GLY A 225 -7.49 13.65 -6.57
C GLY A 225 -7.22 14.62 -5.43
N GLY A 226 -6.02 15.19 -5.41
CA GLY A 226 -5.74 16.17 -4.38
C GLY A 226 -4.31 16.67 -4.41
N VAL A 227 -4.07 17.65 -3.55
CA VAL A 227 -2.80 18.32 -3.40
C VAL A 227 -2.38 18.34 -1.94
N SER A 228 -1.06 18.30 -1.72
CA SER A 228 -0.49 18.64 -0.42
C SER A 228 0.66 19.62 -0.57
N TYR A 229 0.80 20.50 0.41
CA TYR A 229 1.86 21.50 0.45
C TYR A 229 2.43 21.63 1.85
N ARG A 230 3.76 21.56 1.97
CA ARG A 230 4.48 21.69 3.24
C ARG A 230 5.06 23.09 3.39
N VAL A 231 4.69 23.76 4.48
CA VAL A 231 5.25 25.03 4.89
C VAL A 231 5.86 24.89 6.29
N GLY A 232 7.17 24.93 6.38
CA GLY A 232 7.88 24.73 7.65
C GLY A 232 7.49 23.41 8.31
N LYS A 233 6.85 23.47 9.48
CA LYS A 233 6.39 22.32 10.26
C LYS A 233 4.97 21.84 9.91
N ALA A 234 4.24 22.59 9.10
CA ALA A 234 2.88 22.27 8.70
C ALA A 234 2.84 21.63 7.31
N THR A 235 1.97 20.64 7.11
CA THR A 235 1.58 20.14 5.79
C THR A 235 0.08 20.22 5.68
N ALA A 236 -0.42 20.98 4.72
CA ALA A 236 -1.83 21.06 4.37
C ALA A 236 -2.18 20.07 3.26
N PHE A 237 -3.39 19.53 3.31
CA PHE A 237 -3.92 18.57 2.34
C PHE A 237 -5.31 19.02 1.91
N VAL A 238 -5.58 18.92 0.62
CA VAL A 238 -6.92 19.08 0.04
C VAL A 238 -7.13 17.93 -0.92
N ALA A 239 -8.18 17.15 -0.72
CA ALA A 239 -8.52 16.02 -1.58
C ALA A 239 -9.99 16.08 -1.98
N PHE A 240 -10.25 15.77 -3.24
CA PHE A 240 -11.57 15.55 -3.80
C PHE A 240 -11.74 14.07 -4.11
N PHE A 241 -12.93 13.55 -3.88
CA PHE A 241 -13.29 12.20 -4.25
C PHE A 241 -14.71 12.17 -4.84
N ASN A 242 -14.96 11.25 -5.74
CA ASN A 242 -16.30 10.85 -6.13
C ASN A 242 -16.35 9.36 -6.44
N GLY A 243 -17.56 8.81 -6.44
CA GLY A 243 -17.77 7.43 -6.81
C GLY A 243 -19.20 7.15 -7.21
N ASP A 244 -19.36 6.10 -7.99
CA ASP A 244 -20.67 5.57 -8.43
C ASP A 244 -20.62 4.05 -8.51
N GLY A 245 -21.60 3.39 -7.93
CA GLY A 245 -21.71 1.93 -7.94
C GLY A 245 -21.34 1.27 -6.62
N GLY A 246 -20.90 0.01 -6.71
CA GLY A 246 -20.59 -0.80 -5.52
C GLY A 246 -21.83 -1.44 -4.88
N SER A 247 -21.59 -2.21 -3.81
CA SER A 247 -22.64 -2.85 -3.01
C SER A 247 -22.30 -2.67 -1.53
N PRO A 248 -23.14 -2.04 -0.71
CA PRO A 248 -24.33 -1.29 -1.11
C PRO A 248 -23.99 -0.15 -2.09
N ARG A 249 -25.00 0.39 -2.78
CA ARG A 249 -24.79 1.44 -3.78
C ARG A 249 -24.21 2.71 -3.12
N TYR A 250 -23.22 3.28 -3.77
CA TYR A 250 -22.54 4.51 -3.42
C TYR A 250 -22.68 5.49 -4.59
N HIS A 251 -23.09 6.71 -4.34
CA HIS A 251 -23.28 7.73 -5.39
C HIS A 251 -22.96 9.11 -4.82
N ASP A 252 -21.72 9.30 -4.40
CA ASP A 252 -21.31 10.48 -3.66
C ASP A 252 -20.16 11.21 -4.33
N ASP A 253 -20.06 12.50 -4.04
CA ASP A 253 -18.83 13.28 -4.20
C ASP A 253 -18.47 13.97 -2.89
N GLY A 254 -17.19 14.31 -2.71
CA GLY A 254 -16.81 14.95 -1.47
C GLY A 254 -15.46 15.65 -1.53
N LEU A 255 -15.24 16.41 -0.46
CA LEU A 255 -14.03 17.20 -0.24
C LEU A 255 -13.49 16.91 1.15
N SER A 256 -12.18 16.69 1.23
CA SER A 256 -11.42 16.56 2.48
C SER A 256 -10.37 17.65 2.57
N VAL A 257 -10.35 18.37 3.69
CA VAL A 257 -9.31 19.34 4.01
C VAL A 257 -8.70 18.95 5.35
N SER A 258 -7.38 18.81 5.39
CA SER A 258 -6.71 18.44 6.63
C SER A 258 -5.32 19.06 6.73
N MET A 259 -4.78 19.07 7.95
CA MET A 259 -3.45 19.60 8.23
C MET A 259 -2.75 18.69 9.24
N ARG A 260 -1.46 18.45 9.00
CA ARG A 260 -0.53 17.82 9.94
C ARG A 260 0.52 18.82 10.37
N TYR A 261 0.77 18.93 11.66
CA TYR A 261 1.77 19.81 12.23
C TYR A 261 2.80 19.01 13.03
N ALA A 262 4.08 19.17 12.68
CA ALA A 262 5.20 18.60 13.44
C ALA A 262 5.49 19.46 14.68
N VAL A 263 4.89 19.10 15.81
CA VAL A 263 5.10 19.81 17.09
C VAL A 263 6.57 19.72 17.51
N SER A 264 7.12 18.50 17.41
CA SER A 264 8.54 18.22 17.61
C SER A 264 9.05 17.22 16.55
N SER A 265 10.31 16.78 16.67
CA SER A 265 10.85 15.72 15.81
C SER A 265 10.16 14.36 15.98
N ARG A 266 9.47 14.15 17.11
CA ARG A 266 8.79 12.88 17.45
C ARG A 266 7.28 13.00 17.56
N LEU A 267 6.76 14.22 17.73
CA LEU A 267 5.33 14.45 17.97
C LEU A 267 4.70 15.17 16.80
N ARG A 268 3.64 14.59 16.26
CA ARG A 268 2.79 15.17 15.21
C ARG A 268 1.34 15.27 15.68
N ALA A 269 0.69 16.37 15.36
CA ALA A 269 -0.73 16.58 15.58
C ALA A 269 -1.41 16.80 14.22
N SER A 270 -2.62 16.29 14.06
CA SER A 270 -3.40 16.41 12.83
C SER A 270 -4.83 16.81 13.16
N LEU A 271 -5.42 17.60 12.27
CA LEU A 271 -6.85 17.93 12.29
C LEU A 271 -7.39 17.90 10.86
N GLY A 272 -8.68 17.64 10.71
CA GLY A 272 -9.30 17.58 9.39
C GLY A 272 -10.82 17.65 9.44
N TYR A 273 -11.37 18.02 8.28
CA TYR A 273 -12.79 18.03 8.00
C TYR A 273 -13.02 17.41 6.62
N THR A 274 -13.99 16.51 6.54
CA THR A 274 -14.39 15.86 5.27
C THR A 274 -15.91 15.95 5.16
N TYR A 275 -16.37 16.32 3.97
CA TYR A 275 -17.78 16.35 3.62
C TYR A 275 -18.03 15.46 2.41
N ALA A 276 -19.06 14.63 2.45
CA ALA A 276 -19.58 13.84 1.35
C ALA A 276 -21.00 14.25 1.07
N ARG A 277 -21.31 14.52 -0.20
CA ARG A 277 -22.64 14.86 -0.70
C ARG A 277 -23.21 13.69 -1.51
N ASP A 278 -24.39 13.26 -1.14
CA ASP A 278 -25.18 12.34 -1.95
C ASP A 278 -25.62 12.99 -3.27
N ARG A 279 -25.42 12.27 -4.37
CA ARG A 279 -25.86 12.70 -5.71
C ARG A 279 -27.06 11.87 -6.21
N SER A 280 -27.58 10.96 -5.38
CA SER A 280 -28.77 10.17 -5.74
C SER A 280 -30.08 10.97 -5.63
N GLY A 281 -30.05 12.10 -4.90
CA GLY A 281 -31.22 12.91 -4.59
C GLY A 281 -31.93 12.53 -3.30
N GLY A 282 -31.32 11.67 -2.47
CA GLY A 282 -31.83 11.27 -1.16
C GLY A 282 -31.47 12.23 -0.02
N ASP A 283 -30.58 13.22 -0.27
CA ASP A 283 -30.01 14.10 0.74
C ASP A 283 -29.26 13.33 1.86
N ASP A 284 -28.68 12.17 1.51
CA ASP A 284 -27.95 11.25 2.40
C ASP A 284 -26.50 11.70 2.61
N ASP A 285 -26.31 12.97 2.88
CA ASP A 285 -25.02 13.59 3.08
C ASP A 285 -24.35 13.15 4.37
N ALA A 286 -23.03 13.29 4.44
CA ALA A 286 -22.27 13.08 5.68
C ALA A 286 -21.12 14.06 5.81
N ASP A 287 -20.77 14.38 7.06
CA ASP A 287 -19.56 15.14 7.35
C ASP A 287 -18.84 14.60 8.59
N GLN A 288 -17.52 14.73 8.58
CA GLN A 288 -16.65 14.27 9.66
C GLN A 288 -15.66 15.34 10.06
N PHE A 289 -15.57 15.61 11.36
CA PHE A 289 -14.48 16.34 11.99
C PHE A 289 -13.56 15.38 12.73
N SER A 290 -12.23 15.58 12.62
CA SER A 290 -11.22 14.64 13.10
C SER A 290 -10.00 15.31 13.68
N VAL A 291 -9.43 14.66 14.71
CA VAL A 291 -8.15 15.02 15.31
C VAL A 291 -7.32 13.76 15.52
N ALA A 292 -6.00 13.88 15.45
CA ALA A 292 -5.08 12.80 15.79
C ALA A 292 -3.76 13.34 16.34
N CYS A 293 -3.09 12.49 17.09
CA CYS A 293 -1.76 12.72 17.62
C CYS A 293 -0.92 11.45 17.41
N GLU A 294 0.32 11.60 16.97
CA GLU A 294 1.26 10.52 16.71
C GLU A 294 2.58 10.81 17.43
N TYR A 295 3.12 9.83 18.14
CA TYR A 295 4.40 9.95 18.86
C TYR A 295 5.35 8.82 18.51
N ASP A 296 6.48 9.15 17.86
CA ASP A 296 7.56 8.20 17.58
C ASP A 296 8.38 7.94 18.84
N VAL A 297 8.16 6.79 19.47
CA VAL A 297 8.98 6.33 20.63
C VAL A 297 10.37 5.94 20.13
N SER A 298 10.42 5.23 19.01
CA SER A 298 11.63 4.81 18.32
C SER A 298 11.40 4.85 16.79
N PRO A 299 12.43 4.60 15.96
CA PRO A 299 12.24 4.48 14.51
C PRO A 299 11.25 3.36 14.08
N LYS A 300 10.99 2.38 14.97
CA LYS A 300 10.12 1.24 14.72
C LYS A 300 8.80 1.31 15.48
N LEU A 301 8.77 1.96 16.65
CA LEU A 301 7.60 2.02 17.54
C LEU A 301 6.93 3.39 17.50
N LEU A 302 5.67 3.41 17.03
CA LEU A 302 4.78 4.56 16.99
C LEU A 302 3.61 4.36 17.96
N LEU A 303 3.31 5.35 18.79
CA LEU A 303 2.06 5.47 19.52
C LEU A 303 1.15 6.46 18.80
N TYR A 304 -0.15 6.20 18.79
CA TYR A 304 -1.13 7.11 18.20
C TYR A 304 -2.40 7.21 19.04
N ALA A 305 -3.04 8.36 18.97
CA ALA A 305 -4.37 8.60 19.48
C ALA A 305 -5.17 9.38 18.44
N SER A 306 -6.45 9.06 18.29
CA SER A 306 -7.34 9.73 17.36
C SER A 306 -8.74 9.86 17.91
N GLY A 307 -9.46 10.88 17.43
CA GLY A 307 -10.87 11.10 17.73
C GLY A 307 -11.60 11.62 16.51
N ALA A 308 -12.85 11.21 16.33
CA ALA A 308 -13.67 11.63 15.21
C ALA A 308 -15.14 11.79 15.62
N MET A 309 -15.80 12.75 14.96
CA MET A 309 -17.23 12.97 15.01
C MET A 309 -17.76 13.00 13.58
N LEU A 310 -18.53 11.98 13.23
CA LEU A 310 -19.20 11.83 11.95
C LEU A 310 -20.68 12.08 12.12
N ARG A 311 -21.26 12.90 11.26
CA ARG A 311 -22.70 13.19 11.19
C ARG A 311 -23.23 12.65 9.88
N ASN A 312 -24.18 11.74 9.96
CA ASN A 312 -25.00 11.29 8.86
C ASN A 312 -26.25 12.16 8.77
N ARG A 313 -26.76 12.40 7.57
CA ARG A 313 -28.04 13.06 7.29
C ARG A 313 -28.91 12.12 6.46
N GLY A 314 -30.20 12.39 6.40
CA GLY A 314 -31.13 11.53 5.68
C GLY A 314 -31.02 10.08 6.12
N ASP A 315 -30.88 9.18 5.18
CA ASP A 315 -30.70 7.75 5.39
C ASP A 315 -29.23 7.30 5.32
N ALA A 316 -28.25 8.24 5.33
CA ALA A 316 -26.83 7.91 5.33
C ALA A 316 -26.46 7.03 6.53
N THR A 317 -25.57 6.06 6.30
CA THR A 317 -25.11 5.08 7.31
C THR A 317 -23.57 4.95 7.36
N PHE A 318 -22.87 6.02 7.02
CA PHE A 318 -21.40 6.03 7.13
C PHE A 318 -20.98 5.79 8.58
N THR A 319 -19.81 5.17 8.74
CA THR A 319 -19.28 4.83 10.06
C THR A 319 -17.79 5.13 10.17
N LEU A 320 -17.30 5.22 11.39
CA LEU A 320 -15.87 5.33 11.69
C LEU A 320 -15.22 3.96 11.53
N ARG A 321 -14.15 3.88 10.73
CA ARG A 321 -13.45 2.62 10.44
C ARG A 321 -11.92 2.83 10.35
N GLY A 322 -11.18 1.78 10.61
CA GLY A 322 -9.75 1.72 10.30
C GLY A 322 -9.50 1.29 8.86
N VAL A 323 -8.23 1.28 8.44
CA VAL A 323 -7.84 0.89 7.08
C VAL A 323 -8.18 -0.57 6.75
N ASN A 324 -8.08 -1.47 7.75
CA ASN A 324 -8.43 -2.89 7.63
C ASN A 324 -9.43 -3.34 8.70
N VAL A 325 -10.09 -2.41 9.35
CA VAL A 325 -11.06 -2.69 10.41
C VAL A 325 -12.41 -2.10 9.99
N ALA A 326 -13.41 -2.95 9.86
CA ALA A 326 -14.77 -2.50 9.63
C ALA A 326 -15.25 -1.67 10.83
N GLY A 327 -15.95 -0.55 10.55
CA GLY A 327 -16.57 0.26 11.60
C GLY A 327 -17.72 -0.47 12.27
N ILE A 328 -18.09 -0.03 13.48
CA ILE A 328 -19.36 -0.42 14.09
C ILE A 328 -20.47 0.23 13.28
N PRO A 329 -21.43 -0.51 12.73
CA PRO A 329 -22.50 0.05 11.92
C PRO A 329 -23.28 1.15 12.67
N ALA A 330 -23.67 2.21 11.96
CA ALA A 330 -24.58 3.23 12.49
C ALA A 330 -25.84 2.56 13.03
N ALA A 331 -26.31 2.97 14.22
CA ALA A 331 -27.41 2.31 14.91
C ALA A 331 -28.78 2.46 14.20
N TYR A 332 -28.91 3.50 13.39
CA TYR A 332 -30.07 3.77 12.54
C TYR A 332 -29.65 4.74 11.41
N PRO A 333 -30.39 4.82 10.30
CA PRO A 333 -30.18 5.82 9.25
C PRO A 333 -30.10 7.25 9.81
N GLY A 334 -29.13 8.04 9.38
CA GLY A 334 -28.89 9.39 9.89
C GLY A 334 -28.22 9.46 11.28
N ALA A 335 -27.89 8.32 11.90
CA ALA A 335 -27.25 8.31 13.23
C ALA A 335 -25.90 8.99 13.25
N PRO A 336 -25.60 9.88 14.21
CA PRO A 336 -24.27 10.41 14.42
C PRO A 336 -23.35 9.33 15.01
N VAL A 337 -22.10 9.23 14.51
CA VAL A 337 -21.10 8.29 15.01
C VAL A 337 -19.93 9.06 15.62
N ARG A 338 -19.51 8.70 16.82
CA ARG A 338 -18.40 9.35 17.53
C ARG A 338 -17.48 8.29 18.07
N GLY A 339 -16.17 8.53 18.00
CA GLY A 339 -15.22 7.56 18.51
C GLY A 339 -13.90 8.18 18.94
N VAL A 340 -13.23 7.47 19.84
CA VAL A 340 -11.83 7.70 20.22
C VAL A 340 -11.07 6.39 20.10
N GLN A 341 -9.80 6.48 19.73
CA GLN A 341 -8.96 5.33 19.50
C GLN A 341 -7.54 5.64 19.98
N VAL A 342 -6.91 4.69 20.65
CA VAL A 342 -5.51 4.73 21.02
C VAL A 342 -4.85 3.43 20.61
N GLY A 343 -3.63 3.50 20.08
CA GLY A 343 -2.95 2.29 19.61
C GLY A 343 -1.45 2.46 19.48
N MET A 344 -0.83 1.35 19.13
CA MET A 344 0.61 1.27 18.90
C MET A 344 0.91 0.46 17.63
N ILE A 345 2.01 0.83 16.99
CA ILE A 345 2.52 0.16 15.79
C ILE A 345 3.99 -0.16 15.99
N GLU A 346 4.36 -1.44 15.85
CA GLU A 346 5.75 -1.88 15.75
C GLU A 346 6.04 -2.36 14.33
N GLN A 347 7.21 -1.96 13.81
CA GLN A 347 7.71 -2.38 12.48
C GLN A 347 9.02 -3.17 12.65
N PHE A 348 9.14 -4.30 11.95
CA PHE A 348 10.33 -5.16 12.00
C PHE A 348 10.79 -5.59 10.61
#